data_ac9027f2a314b77e761d76743e571920
#
_entry.id   ac9027f2a314b77e761d76743e571920
#
_cell.length_a   1.000
_cell.length_b   1.000
_cell.length_c   1.000
_cell.angle_alpha   90.00
_cell.angle_beta   90.00
_cell.angle_gamma   90.00
#
_symmetry.space_group_name_H-M   'P 1'
#
loop_
_entity.id
_entity.type
_entity.pdbx_description
1 polymer ?
#
loop_
_entity_poly.entity_id
_entity_poly.type
_entity_poly.pdbx_seq_one_letter_code
_entity_poly.pdbx_strand_id
1 'polypeptide(L)'
;MTKTSFADYVATQDARNTIQLNVHKYALMLCDALELDFKTNHPDSEPYKFYIESGRKYHKLIMETGYGSRSVHAFVDKKTGEVYKAASFKAPAKI
;
A
#
# COMPACT_ATOMS: atom_id res chain seq x y z
N MET A 1 -6.18 -14.40 31.78
CA MET A 1 -5.65 -13.26 31.02
C MET A 1 -4.28 -12.89 31.52
N THR A 2 -3.28 -12.98 30.67
CA THR A 2 -1.90 -12.68 31.06
C THR A 2 -1.69 -11.18 31.07
N LYS A 3 -1.19 -10.66 32.19
CA LYS A 3 -0.83 -9.24 32.26
C LYS A 3 0.51 -9.03 31.57
N THR A 4 0.53 -8.08 30.66
CA THR A 4 1.76 -7.67 29.97
C THR A 4 2.42 -6.57 30.80
N SER A 5 3.73 -6.66 31.01
CA SER A 5 4.47 -5.61 31.69
C SER A 5 4.54 -4.37 30.80
N PHE A 6 4.79 -3.19 31.39
CA PHE A 6 4.93 -1.95 30.63
C PHE A 6 6.07 -2.05 29.62
N ALA A 7 7.19 -2.63 30.01
CA ALA A 7 8.32 -2.80 29.10
C ALA A 7 7.98 -3.68 27.88
N ASP A 8 7.27 -4.79 28.13
CA ASP A 8 6.82 -5.67 27.05
C ASP A 8 5.81 -4.98 26.15
N TYR A 9 4.92 -4.19 26.72
CA TYR A 9 3.95 -3.41 25.94
C TYR A 9 4.64 -2.41 25.02
N VAL A 10 5.62 -1.66 25.52
CA VAL A 10 6.39 -0.68 24.74
C VAL A 10 7.14 -1.38 23.62
N ALA A 11 7.81 -2.50 23.91
CA ALA A 11 8.53 -3.28 22.91
C ALA A 11 7.58 -3.76 21.80
N THR A 12 6.38 -4.19 22.15
CA THR A 12 5.36 -4.59 21.18
C THR A 12 4.93 -3.43 20.29
N GLN A 13 4.75 -2.24 20.86
CA GLN A 13 4.37 -1.04 20.10
C GLN A 13 5.49 -0.62 19.15
N ASP A 14 6.73 -0.66 19.59
CA ASP A 14 7.87 -0.34 18.74
C ASP A 14 7.98 -1.32 17.58
N ALA A 15 7.78 -2.62 17.82
CA ALA A 15 7.77 -3.63 16.77
C ALA A 15 6.66 -3.37 15.76
N ARG A 16 5.46 -3.04 16.22
CA ARG A 16 4.33 -2.71 15.35
C ARG A 16 4.61 -1.48 14.50
N ASN A 17 5.18 -0.44 15.10
CA ASN A 17 5.53 0.79 14.40
C ASN A 17 6.59 0.53 13.33
N THR A 18 7.57 -0.31 13.62
CA THR A 18 8.61 -0.70 12.67
C THR A 18 8.01 -1.46 11.49
N ILE A 19 7.12 -2.40 11.75
CA ILE A 19 6.42 -3.16 10.70
C ILE A 19 5.61 -2.22 9.80
N GLN A 20 4.84 -1.31 10.39
CA GLN A 20 4.03 -0.36 9.64
C GLN A 20 4.90 0.56 8.76
N LEU A 21 6.05 1.00 9.28
CA LEU A 21 6.99 1.81 8.51
C LEU A 21 7.56 1.04 7.32
N ASN A 22 7.93 -0.22 7.54
CA ASN A 22 8.47 -1.08 6.49
C ASN A 22 7.42 -1.38 5.42
N VAL A 23 6.18 -1.60 5.81
CA VAL A 23 5.07 -1.80 4.88
C VAL A 23 4.84 -0.54 4.04
N HIS A 24 4.90 0.63 4.65
CA HIS A 24 4.76 1.90 3.93
C HIS A 24 5.86 2.09 2.90
N LYS A 25 7.11 1.84 3.29
CA LYS A 25 8.26 1.89 2.37
C LYS A 25 8.11 0.91 1.22
N TYR A 26 7.70 -0.32 1.53
CA TYR A 26 7.44 -1.34 0.53
C TYR A 26 6.38 -0.89 -0.47
N ALA A 27 5.28 -0.32 0.02
CA ALA A 27 4.21 0.17 -0.83
C ALA A 27 4.67 1.32 -1.75
N LEU A 28 5.53 2.22 -1.25
CA LEU A 28 6.15 3.27 -2.08
C LEU A 28 7.04 2.68 -3.16
N MET A 29 7.86 1.70 -2.81
CA MET A 29 8.71 1.00 -3.78
C MET A 29 7.88 0.29 -4.85
N LEU A 30 6.76 -0.28 -4.46
CA LEU A 30 5.84 -0.92 -5.39
C LEU A 30 5.24 0.08 -6.38
N CYS A 31 4.87 1.27 -5.92
CA CYS A 31 4.40 2.35 -6.79
C CYS A 31 5.47 2.76 -7.80
N ASP A 32 6.71 2.92 -7.37
CA ASP A 32 7.81 3.27 -8.25
C ASP A 32 8.07 2.18 -9.29
N ALA A 33 8.01 0.92 -8.88
CA ALA A 33 8.18 -0.21 -9.77
C ALA A 33 7.07 -0.28 -10.82
N LEU A 34 5.83 -0.01 -10.42
CA LEU A 34 4.68 0.00 -11.32
C LEU A 34 4.79 1.14 -12.35
N GLU A 35 5.22 2.32 -11.92
CA GLU A 35 5.44 3.44 -12.84
C GLU A 35 6.53 3.13 -13.87
N LEU A 36 7.62 2.55 -13.41
CA LEU A 36 8.73 2.15 -14.29
C LEU A 36 8.29 1.07 -15.28
N ASP A 37 7.58 0.07 -14.80
CA ASP A 37 7.07 -1.02 -15.63
C ASP A 37 6.11 -0.50 -16.70
N PHE A 38 5.19 0.38 -16.32
CA PHE A 38 4.26 0.99 -17.27
C PHE A 38 5.00 1.80 -18.32
N LYS A 39 5.96 2.62 -17.92
CA LYS A 39 6.74 3.46 -18.83
C LYS A 39 7.56 2.61 -19.79
N THR A 40 8.10 1.50 -19.33
CA THR A 40 8.89 0.58 -20.15
C THR A 40 8.02 -0.11 -21.20
N ASN A 41 6.83 -0.54 -20.81
CA ASN A 41 5.92 -1.28 -21.70
C ASN A 41 5.08 -0.37 -22.61
N HIS A 42 4.94 0.91 -22.25
CA HIS A 42 4.12 1.88 -22.98
C HIS A 42 4.87 3.21 -23.15
N PRO A 43 6.01 3.21 -23.87
CA PRO A 43 6.87 4.40 -23.96
C PRO A 43 6.21 5.59 -24.66
N ASP A 44 5.24 5.34 -25.53
CA ASP A 44 4.57 6.39 -26.31
C ASP A 44 3.26 6.87 -25.67
N SER A 45 2.87 6.28 -24.55
CA SER A 45 1.65 6.67 -23.84
C SER A 45 1.91 7.79 -22.84
N GLU A 46 0.86 8.54 -22.49
CA GLU A 46 0.91 9.44 -21.35
C GLU A 46 1.31 8.67 -20.11
N PRO A 47 2.22 9.21 -19.28
CA PRO A 47 2.67 8.50 -18.11
C PRO A 47 1.54 8.36 -17.08
N TYR A 48 1.37 7.16 -16.54
CA TYR A 48 0.49 6.92 -15.42
C TYR A 48 1.25 7.20 -14.13
N LYS A 49 0.53 7.71 -13.15
CA LYS A 49 1.07 7.93 -11.82
C LYS A 49 0.53 6.86 -10.88
N PHE A 50 1.40 6.35 -10.03
CA PHE A 50 1.02 5.43 -8.96
C PHE A 50 1.40 6.08 -7.64
N TYR A 51 0.44 6.17 -6.73
CA TYR A 51 0.69 6.76 -5.42
C TYR A 51 -0.17 6.07 -4.36
N ILE A 52 0.14 6.37 -3.11
CA ILE A 52 -0.51 5.76 -1.98
C ILE A 52 -1.52 6.74 -1.37
N GLU A 53 -2.71 6.24 -1.12
CA GLU A 53 -3.69 6.91 -0.29
C GLU A 53 -3.93 6.03 0.93
N SER A 54 -3.47 6.50 2.10
CA SER A 54 -3.52 5.69 3.31
C SER A 54 -4.88 5.81 3.98
N GLY A 55 -5.54 4.68 4.11
CA GLY A 55 -6.75 4.55 4.89
C GLY A 55 -6.44 4.01 6.28
N ARG A 56 -7.48 3.63 6.99
CA ARG A 56 -7.37 3.15 8.36
C ARG A 56 -6.68 1.78 8.46
N LYS A 57 -7.02 0.86 7.57
CA LYS A 57 -6.56 -0.53 7.58
C LYS A 57 -5.61 -0.83 6.44
N TYR A 58 -5.79 -0.18 5.31
CA TYR A 58 -5.05 -0.46 4.09
C TYR A 58 -4.41 0.80 3.51
N HIS A 59 -3.28 0.61 2.84
CA HIS A 59 -2.79 1.58 1.86
C HIS A 59 -3.42 1.24 0.53
N LYS A 60 -4.08 2.20 -0.10
CA LYS A 60 -4.56 2.05 -1.48
C LYS A 60 -3.46 2.47 -2.43
N LEU A 61 -3.12 1.61 -3.39
CA LEU A 61 -2.28 1.98 -4.50
C LEU A 61 -3.18 2.54 -5.60
N ILE A 62 -3.11 3.83 -5.79
CA ILE A 62 -3.93 4.55 -6.76
C ILE A 62 -3.17 4.64 -8.07
N MET A 63 -3.82 4.30 -9.17
CA MET A 63 -3.33 4.53 -10.51
C MET A 63 -4.08 5.72 -11.11
N GLU A 64 -3.36 6.74 -11.51
CA GLU A 64 -3.94 7.92 -12.14
C GLU A 64 -3.45 8.03 -13.57
N THR A 65 -4.39 8.11 -14.51
CA THR A 65 -4.05 8.28 -15.93
C THR A 65 -3.67 9.73 -16.23
N GLY A 66 -3.07 9.95 -17.41
CA GLY A 66 -2.72 11.30 -17.85
C GLY A 66 -3.93 12.24 -18.02
N TYR A 67 -5.13 11.67 -18.04
CA TYR A 67 -6.38 12.45 -18.17
C TYR A 67 -7.07 12.67 -16.82
N GLY A 68 -6.42 12.28 -15.73
CA GLY A 68 -6.96 12.50 -14.39
C GLY A 68 -7.92 11.43 -13.89
N SER A 69 -8.13 10.36 -14.65
CA SER A 69 -8.93 9.22 -14.16
C SER A 69 -8.17 8.46 -13.10
N ARG A 70 -8.82 8.19 -11.98
CA ARG A 70 -8.24 7.48 -10.85
C ARG A 70 -8.88 6.12 -10.67
N SER A 71 -8.06 5.12 -10.41
CA SER A 71 -8.52 3.79 -10.08
C SER A 71 -7.64 3.18 -9.01
N VAL A 72 -8.16 2.21 -8.26
CA VAL A 72 -7.37 1.49 -7.27
C VAL A 72 -6.76 0.28 -7.95
N HIS A 73 -5.43 0.23 -7.96
CA HIS A 73 -4.68 -0.91 -8.50
C HIS A 73 -4.65 -2.07 -7.50
N ALA A 74 -4.40 -1.75 -6.24
CA ALA A 74 -4.28 -2.76 -5.18
C ALA A 74 -4.48 -2.13 -3.80
N PHE A 75 -4.68 -3.00 -2.82
CA PHE A 75 -4.68 -2.66 -1.40
C PHE A 75 -3.52 -3.37 -0.72
N VAL A 76 -2.85 -2.70 0.18
CA VAL A 76 -1.78 -3.29 0.98
C VAL A 76 -2.18 -3.20 2.45
N ASP A 77 -2.23 -4.34 3.13
CA ASP A 77 -2.54 -4.39 4.56
C ASP A 77 -1.41 -3.72 5.35
N LYS A 78 -1.75 -2.75 6.18
CA LYS A 78 -0.76 -1.99 6.95
C LYS A 78 -0.02 -2.83 7.98
N LYS A 79 -0.64 -3.89 8.46
CA LYS A 79 -0.07 -4.73 9.52
C LYS A 79 0.75 -5.88 8.98
N THR A 80 0.36 -6.44 7.85
CA THR A 80 0.98 -7.66 7.32
C THR A 80 1.78 -7.44 6.06
N GLY A 81 1.51 -6.36 5.32
CA GLY A 81 2.11 -6.11 4.03
C GLY A 81 1.51 -6.94 2.90
N GLU A 82 0.45 -7.69 3.17
CA GLU A 82 -0.22 -8.47 2.13
C GLU A 82 -0.87 -7.57 1.11
N VAL A 83 -0.74 -7.94 -0.16
CA VAL A 83 -1.30 -7.19 -1.29
C VAL A 83 -2.54 -7.91 -1.79
N TYR A 84 -3.63 -7.16 -1.89
CA TYR A 84 -4.91 -7.66 -2.36
C TYR A 84 -5.33 -6.93 -3.62
N LYS A 85 -5.97 -7.65 -4.55
CA LYS A 85 -6.64 -7.02 -5.67
C LYS A 85 -7.77 -6.12 -5.17
N ALA A 86 -8.05 -5.05 -5.91
CA ALA A 86 -9.19 -4.20 -5.61
C ALA A 86 -10.47 -4.85 -6.14
N ALA A 87 -11.46 -5.06 -5.26
CA ALA A 87 -12.80 -5.45 -5.68
C ALA A 87 -13.60 -4.21 -6.10
N SER A 88 -13.32 -3.08 -5.45
CA SER A 88 -13.91 -1.79 -5.75
C SER A 88 -12.95 -0.69 -5.29
N PHE A 89 -13.29 0.57 -5.55
CA PHE A 89 -12.47 1.68 -5.07
C PHE A 89 -12.34 1.71 -3.55
N LYS A 90 -13.30 1.14 -2.84
CA LYS A 90 -13.36 1.21 -1.37
C LYS A 90 -12.92 -0.06 -0.66
N ALA A 91 -12.84 -1.19 -1.35
CA ALA A 91 -12.62 -2.47 -0.68
C ALA A 91 -11.70 -3.39 -1.48
N PRO A 92 -10.82 -4.14 -0.77
CA PRO A 92 -10.03 -5.18 -1.40
C PRO A 92 -10.90 -6.39 -1.74
N ALA A 93 -10.44 -7.16 -2.72
CA ALA A 93 -11.05 -8.45 -3.02
C ALA A 93 -10.73 -9.42 -1.90
N LYS A 94 -11.75 -10.09 -1.39
CA LYS A 94 -11.57 -11.19 -0.45
C LYS A 94 -11.28 -12.46 -1.23
N ILE A 95 -10.28 -13.15 -0.76
CA ILE A 95 -9.95 -14.47 -1.31
C ILE A 95 -10.79 -15.51 -0.62
#